data_a0dd606ba398a322ab00c113aad48be0
#
_entry.id   a0dd606ba398a322ab00c113aad48be0
#
_cell.length_a   1.000
_cell.length_b   1.000
_cell.length_c   1.000
_cell.angle_alpha   90.00
_cell.angle_beta   90.00
_cell.angle_gamma   90.00
#
_symmetry.space_group_name_H-M   'P 1'
#
loop_
_entity.id
_entity.type
_entity.pdbx_description
1 polymer ?
#
loop_
_entity_poly.entity_id
_entity_poly.type
_entity_poly.pdbx_seq_one_letter_code
_entity_poly.pdbx_strand_id
1 'polypeptide(L)'
;PRVRRQRQMCIRDRATMAGFYAVYHGAEGLKNIAGRIHASAGFLTGELEKLGYKQLNKNYFDTLKIQLPEHVSINALREIALECKVNLRYFDAGQIGISLDETTGPTDIGVLLYIFAGAAGKDYMLKEAVPEKTYFDPKFARTSEFLQEDVFKKYHTETELMRYITRLGRKDVSLAQSMISLGSCTMKL
;
A
#
# COMPACT_ATOMS: atom_id res chain seq x y z
N PRO A 1 -11.53 -27.49 -13.83
CA PRO A 1 -11.50 -26.61 -12.76
C PRO A 1 -10.39 -26.62 -11.73
N ARG A 2 -9.15 -26.97 -12.09
CA ARG A 2 -7.98 -26.72 -11.24
C ARG A 2 -7.79 -25.24 -10.88
N VAL A 3 -8.12 -24.34 -11.79
CA VAL A 3 -8.02 -22.89 -11.59
C VAL A 3 -8.93 -22.36 -10.47
N ARG A 4 -10.11 -22.95 -10.25
CA ARG A 4 -11.01 -22.55 -9.14
C ARG A 4 -10.46 -22.93 -7.77
N ARG A 5 -9.82 -24.08 -7.61
CA ARG A 5 -9.23 -24.52 -6.33
C ARG A 5 -8.02 -23.67 -5.93
N GLN A 6 -7.16 -23.32 -6.89
CA GLN A 6 -6.04 -22.40 -6.64
C GLN A 6 -6.52 -21.02 -6.24
N ARG A 7 -7.56 -20.48 -6.88
CA ARG A 7 -8.16 -19.19 -6.49
C ARG A 7 -8.74 -19.24 -5.06
N GLN A 8 -9.40 -20.32 -4.68
CA GLN A 8 -9.92 -20.49 -3.31
C GLN A 8 -8.80 -20.52 -2.28
N MET A 9 -7.71 -21.24 -2.52
CA MET A 9 -6.54 -21.24 -1.62
C MET A 9 -5.97 -19.85 -1.47
N CYS A 10 -5.67 -19.13 -2.57
CA CYS A 10 -5.15 -17.77 -2.52
C CYS A 10 -6.10 -16.78 -1.81
N ILE A 11 -7.41 -16.93 -1.96
CA ILE A 11 -8.39 -16.08 -1.26
C ILE A 11 -8.35 -16.35 0.25
N ARG A 12 -8.31 -17.63 0.66
CA ARG A 12 -8.24 -18.00 2.09
C ARG A 12 -6.94 -17.54 2.74
N ASP A 13 -5.82 -17.75 2.06
CA ASP A 13 -4.51 -17.31 2.54
C ASP A 13 -4.47 -15.78 2.73
N ARG A 14 -4.96 -15.03 1.75
CA ARG A 14 -5.05 -13.56 1.85
C ARG A 14 -5.99 -13.10 2.94
N ALA A 15 -7.14 -13.76 3.12
CA ALA A 15 -8.05 -13.46 4.21
C ALA A 15 -7.40 -13.72 5.58
N THR A 16 -6.64 -14.81 5.71
CA THR A 16 -5.88 -15.12 6.92
C THR A 16 -4.79 -14.09 7.17
N MET A 17 -4.02 -13.71 6.15
CA MET A 17 -3.00 -12.67 6.24
C MET A 17 -3.61 -11.32 6.67
N ALA A 18 -4.74 -10.92 6.08
CA ALA A 18 -5.44 -9.70 6.48
C ALA A 18 -5.90 -9.73 7.95
N GLY A 19 -6.38 -10.90 8.42
CA GLY A 19 -6.72 -11.10 9.82
C GLY A 19 -5.52 -10.97 10.75
N PHE A 20 -4.38 -11.58 10.43
CA PHE A 20 -3.16 -11.45 11.21
C PHE A 20 -2.54 -10.05 11.14
N TYR A 21 -2.65 -9.37 10.02
CA TYR A 21 -2.25 -7.98 9.89
C TYR A 21 -3.04 -7.09 10.85
N ALA A 22 -4.35 -7.29 10.94
CA ALA A 22 -5.19 -6.58 11.90
C ALA A 22 -4.86 -6.94 13.36
N VAL A 23 -4.55 -8.22 13.65
CA VAL A 23 -4.11 -8.67 14.98
C VAL A 23 -2.78 -8.03 15.39
N TYR A 24 -1.82 -7.95 14.46
CA TYR A 24 -0.50 -7.40 14.74
C TYR A 24 -0.52 -5.89 14.95
N HIS A 25 -1.21 -5.15 14.08
CA HIS A 25 -1.22 -3.69 14.13
C HIS A 25 -2.27 -3.11 15.09
N GLY A 26 -3.36 -3.83 15.32
CA GLY A 26 -4.48 -3.31 16.09
C GLY A 26 -5.14 -2.08 15.45
N ALA A 27 -6.09 -1.49 16.15
CA ALA A 27 -6.83 -0.33 15.65
C ALA A 27 -5.92 0.91 15.45
N GLU A 28 -5.07 1.20 16.42
CA GLU A 28 -4.18 2.37 16.38
C GLU A 28 -3.07 2.22 15.32
N GLY A 29 -2.48 1.02 15.20
CA GLY A 29 -1.49 0.75 14.16
C GLY A 29 -2.06 0.93 12.76
N LEU A 30 -3.26 0.43 12.49
CA LEU A 30 -3.94 0.62 11.20
C LEU A 30 -4.25 2.08 10.91
N LYS A 31 -4.70 2.85 11.91
CA LYS A 31 -4.92 4.31 11.76
C LYS A 31 -3.63 5.04 11.42
N ASN A 32 -2.53 4.69 12.08
CA ASN A 32 -1.23 5.32 11.84
C ASN A 32 -0.71 4.99 10.45
N ILE A 33 -0.82 3.73 10.00
CA ILE A 33 -0.45 3.31 8.64
C ILE A 33 -1.28 4.08 7.61
N ALA A 34 -2.60 4.07 7.75
CA ALA A 34 -3.51 4.78 6.86
C ALA A 34 -3.22 6.28 6.81
N GLY A 35 -2.96 6.89 7.96
CA GLY A 35 -2.61 8.32 8.07
C GLY A 35 -1.33 8.67 7.32
N ARG A 36 -0.28 7.86 7.44
CA ARG A 36 0.98 8.07 6.70
C ARG A 36 0.80 7.94 5.20
N ILE A 37 0.09 6.92 4.74
CA ILE A 37 -0.16 6.72 3.30
C ILE A 37 -0.90 7.94 2.73
N HIS A 38 -1.96 8.38 3.39
CA HIS A 38 -2.73 9.53 2.93
C HIS A 38 -1.94 10.84 3.00
N ALA A 39 -1.11 11.03 4.04
CA ALA A 39 -0.21 12.18 4.14
C ALA A 39 0.77 12.24 2.98
N SER A 40 1.37 11.09 2.63
CA SER A 40 2.27 10.97 1.49
C SER A 40 1.57 11.29 0.16
N ALA A 41 0.35 10.80 -0.02
CA ALA A 41 -0.46 11.10 -1.21
C ALA A 41 -0.80 12.60 -1.31
N GLY A 42 -1.18 13.22 -0.20
CA GLY A 42 -1.46 14.67 -0.14
C GLY A 42 -0.22 15.51 -0.42
N PHE A 43 0.90 15.15 0.17
CA PHE A 43 2.19 15.81 -0.08
C PHE A 43 2.60 15.70 -1.55
N LEU A 44 2.56 14.48 -2.11
CA LEU A 44 2.88 14.24 -3.51
C LEU A 44 1.98 15.06 -4.45
N THR A 45 0.68 15.14 -4.15
CA THR A 45 -0.26 15.96 -4.91
C THR A 45 0.17 17.42 -4.93
N GLY A 46 0.46 18.02 -3.76
CA GLY A 46 0.88 19.41 -3.66
C GLY A 46 2.18 19.70 -4.41
N GLU A 47 3.16 18.80 -4.36
CA GLU A 47 4.41 18.95 -5.10
C GLU A 47 4.20 18.81 -6.62
N LEU A 48 3.37 17.87 -7.06
CA LEU A 48 3.03 17.71 -8.48
C LEU A 48 2.28 18.95 -9.03
N GLU A 49 1.41 19.55 -8.24
CA GLU A 49 0.73 20.80 -8.62
C GLU A 49 1.71 21.96 -8.80
N LYS A 50 2.73 22.09 -7.94
CA LYS A 50 3.82 23.07 -8.10
C LYS A 50 4.62 22.87 -9.39
N LEU A 51 4.75 21.62 -9.84
CA LEU A 51 5.40 21.26 -11.12
C LEU A 51 4.50 21.52 -12.34
N GLY A 52 3.21 21.79 -12.15
CA GLY A 52 2.24 22.08 -13.20
C GLY A 52 1.33 20.92 -13.59
N TYR A 53 1.40 19.83 -12.86
CA TYR A 53 0.49 18.68 -13.01
C TYR A 53 -0.84 18.95 -12.31
N LYS A 54 -1.92 18.30 -12.74
CA LYS A 54 -3.23 18.47 -12.14
C LYS A 54 -3.79 17.17 -11.61
N GLN A 55 -4.10 17.13 -10.32
CA GLN A 55 -4.85 16.02 -9.72
C GLN A 55 -6.33 16.09 -10.15
N LEU A 56 -6.85 15.00 -10.70
CA LEU A 56 -8.21 14.95 -11.25
C LEU A 56 -9.27 14.54 -10.22
N ASN A 57 -8.91 13.68 -9.27
CA ASN A 57 -9.85 13.22 -8.24
C ASN A 57 -9.98 14.27 -7.15
N LYS A 58 -11.17 14.76 -6.93
CA LYS A 58 -11.45 15.70 -5.83
C LYS A 58 -11.20 15.07 -4.46
N ASN A 59 -11.54 13.81 -4.31
CA ASN A 59 -11.33 13.02 -3.11
C ASN A 59 -10.53 11.77 -3.48
N TYR A 60 -9.50 11.48 -2.72
CA TYR A 60 -8.63 10.30 -2.88
C TYR A 60 -8.14 9.86 -1.51
N PHE A 61 -7.64 8.64 -1.43
CA PHE A 61 -6.99 8.13 -0.22
C PHE A 61 -5.49 7.95 -0.47
N ASP A 62 -5.13 6.96 -1.28
CA ASP A 62 -3.77 6.53 -1.61
C ASP A 62 -3.48 6.60 -3.12
N THR A 63 -4.53 6.69 -3.92
CA THR A 63 -4.43 6.61 -5.38
C THR A 63 -4.76 7.94 -6.03
N LEU A 64 -3.78 8.46 -6.75
CA LEU A 64 -3.86 9.73 -7.48
C LEU A 64 -4.10 9.48 -8.96
N LYS A 65 -4.88 10.35 -9.59
CA LYS A 65 -5.05 10.40 -11.04
C LYS A 65 -4.61 11.76 -11.56
N ILE A 66 -3.47 11.79 -12.19
CA ILE A 66 -2.76 13.00 -12.59
C ILE A 66 -2.95 13.25 -14.08
N GLN A 67 -3.36 14.45 -14.43
CA GLN A 67 -3.35 14.96 -15.81
C GLN A 67 -2.00 15.56 -16.12
N LEU A 68 -1.39 15.12 -17.22
CA LEU A 68 -0.17 15.71 -17.76
C LEU A 68 -0.46 17.07 -18.39
N PRO A 69 0.42 18.08 -18.22
CA PRO A 69 0.42 19.29 -19.01
C PRO A 69 0.66 18.98 -20.50
N GLU A 70 0.17 19.81 -21.40
CA GLU A 70 0.26 19.60 -22.87
C GLU A 70 1.71 19.46 -23.38
N HIS A 71 2.66 20.13 -22.74
CA HIS A 71 4.08 20.09 -23.10
C HIS A 71 4.83 18.85 -22.58
N VAL A 72 4.20 18.00 -21.76
CA VAL A 72 4.83 16.81 -21.18
C VAL A 72 4.42 15.57 -21.96
N SER A 73 5.41 14.88 -22.54
CA SER A 73 5.19 13.63 -23.24
C SER A 73 5.01 12.46 -22.27
N ILE A 74 3.95 11.70 -22.45
CA ILE A 74 3.71 10.47 -21.67
C ILE A 74 4.80 9.43 -21.91
N ASN A 75 5.40 9.40 -23.12
CA ASN A 75 6.47 8.47 -23.44
C ASN A 75 7.77 8.86 -22.74
N ALA A 76 8.13 10.16 -22.72
CA ALA A 76 9.31 10.64 -21.99
C ALA A 76 9.18 10.33 -20.50
N LEU A 77 8.01 10.56 -19.89
CA LEU A 77 7.76 10.21 -18.51
C LEU A 77 7.88 8.70 -18.26
N ARG A 78 7.37 7.88 -19.18
CA ARG A 78 7.48 6.40 -19.09
C ARG A 78 8.94 5.94 -19.15
N GLU A 79 9.76 6.50 -20.02
CA GLU A 79 11.17 6.16 -20.14
C GLU A 79 11.91 6.45 -18.83
N ILE A 80 11.76 7.64 -18.26
CA ILE A 80 12.36 8.00 -16.98
C ILE A 80 11.87 7.09 -15.85
N ALA A 81 10.56 6.79 -15.82
CA ALA A 81 9.99 5.89 -14.82
C ALA A 81 10.59 4.47 -14.90
N LEU A 82 10.79 3.94 -16.11
CA LEU A 82 11.42 2.63 -16.33
C LEU A 82 12.89 2.63 -15.91
N GLU A 83 13.65 3.67 -16.20
CA GLU A 83 15.03 3.85 -15.74
C GLU A 83 15.10 3.84 -14.20
N CYS A 84 14.16 4.51 -13.55
CA CYS A 84 14.00 4.51 -12.09
C CYS A 84 13.38 3.21 -11.54
N LYS A 85 13.04 2.22 -12.39
CA LYS A 85 12.37 0.96 -12.02
C LYS A 85 11.02 1.17 -11.34
N VAL A 86 10.29 2.22 -11.71
CA VAL A 86 8.95 2.54 -11.20
C VAL A 86 7.91 2.22 -12.25
N ASN A 87 6.89 1.45 -11.86
CA ASN A 87 5.74 1.16 -12.70
C ASN A 87 4.58 2.09 -12.34
N LEU A 88 4.11 2.84 -13.32
CA LEU A 88 2.95 3.71 -13.21
C LEU A 88 1.79 3.16 -14.06
N ARG A 89 0.58 3.55 -13.73
CA ARG A 89 -0.56 3.24 -14.57
C ARG A 89 -0.77 4.34 -15.60
N TYR A 90 -0.69 3.97 -16.87
CA TYR A 90 -0.90 4.89 -18.00
C TYR A 90 -2.33 4.73 -18.51
N PHE A 91 -3.06 5.85 -18.58
CA PHE A 91 -4.39 5.94 -19.15
C PHE A 91 -4.34 6.66 -20.50
N ASP A 92 -5.41 6.58 -21.27
CA ASP A 92 -5.59 7.39 -22.45
C ASP A 92 -5.66 8.89 -22.10
N ALA A 93 -5.54 9.76 -23.10
CA ALA A 93 -5.62 11.22 -22.96
C ALA A 93 -4.57 11.86 -21.99
N GLY A 94 -3.36 11.29 -21.92
CA GLY A 94 -2.26 11.88 -21.13
C GLY A 94 -2.51 11.87 -19.63
N GLN A 95 -3.13 10.83 -19.12
CA GLN A 95 -3.38 10.67 -17.68
C GLN A 95 -2.53 9.55 -17.08
N ILE A 96 -2.13 9.72 -15.84
CA ILE A 96 -1.30 8.76 -15.09
C ILE A 96 -1.93 8.49 -13.74
N GLY A 97 -1.95 7.21 -13.34
CA GLY A 97 -2.31 6.76 -12.00
C GLY A 97 -1.08 6.45 -11.17
N ILE A 98 -1.07 6.90 -9.93
CA ILE A 98 -0.05 6.62 -8.91
C ILE A 98 -0.78 6.04 -7.72
N SER A 99 -0.34 4.88 -7.23
CA SER A 99 -0.88 4.30 -5.99
C SER A 99 0.25 4.13 -4.99
N LEU A 100 0.02 4.57 -3.77
CA LEU A 100 0.95 4.48 -2.66
C LEU A 100 0.47 3.43 -1.65
N ASP A 101 1.39 2.87 -0.90
CA ASP A 101 1.11 1.89 0.14
C ASP A 101 1.97 2.15 1.40
N GLU A 102 1.89 1.25 2.37
CA GLU A 102 2.63 1.36 3.63
C GLU A 102 4.15 1.22 3.46
N THR A 103 4.62 0.68 2.35
CA THR A 103 6.06 0.53 2.04
C THR A 103 6.63 1.75 1.36
N THR A 104 5.79 2.64 0.86
CA THR A 104 6.21 3.88 0.20
C THR A 104 6.80 4.86 1.21
N GLY A 105 8.10 5.07 1.13
CA GLY A 105 8.85 5.97 2.01
C GLY A 105 9.18 7.33 1.37
N PRO A 106 9.84 8.24 2.11
CA PRO A 106 10.27 9.55 1.59
C PRO A 106 11.17 9.45 0.35
N THR A 107 12.02 8.42 0.29
CA THR A 107 12.89 8.18 -0.87
C THR A 107 12.06 7.87 -2.11
N ASP A 108 11.01 7.06 -2.00
CA ASP A 108 10.15 6.70 -3.12
C ASP A 108 9.36 7.92 -3.62
N ILE A 109 8.88 8.76 -2.69
CA ILE A 109 8.26 10.04 -3.03
C ILE A 109 9.25 10.95 -3.77
N GLY A 110 10.50 11.01 -3.32
CA GLY A 110 11.57 11.74 -4.01
C GLY A 110 11.81 11.23 -5.43
N VAL A 111 11.84 9.91 -5.62
CA VAL A 111 11.98 9.28 -6.95
C VAL A 111 10.78 9.63 -7.85
N LEU A 112 9.56 9.55 -7.33
CA LEU A 112 8.37 9.95 -8.09
C LEU A 112 8.47 11.42 -8.53
N LEU A 113 8.82 12.31 -7.63
CA LEU A 113 8.95 13.73 -7.95
C LEU A 113 10.07 13.99 -8.97
N TYR A 114 11.19 13.28 -8.88
CA TYR A 114 12.26 13.32 -9.88
C TYR A 114 11.77 12.90 -11.27
N ILE A 115 10.99 11.80 -11.36
CA ILE A 115 10.43 11.31 -12.64
C ILE A 115 9.53 12.39 -13.27
N PHE A 116 8.62 12.96 -12.51
CA PHE A 116 7.69 13.96 -13.02
C PHE A 116 8.37 15.28 -13.35
N ALA A 117 9.34 15.72 -12.56
CA ALA A 117 10.11 16.93 -12.85
C ALA A 117 10.96 16.77 -14.10
N GLY A 118 11.69 15.64 -14.23
CA GLY A 118 12.48 15.33 -15.42
C GLY A 118 11.64 15.30 -16.69
N ALA A 119 10.45 14.71 -16.64
CA ALA A 119 9.51 14.73 -17.77
C ALA A 119 9.02 16.14 -18.14
N ALA A 120 8.97 17.05 -17.19
CA ALA A 120 8.66 18.48 -17.39
C ALA A 120 9.88 19.34 -17.75
N GLY A 121 11.06 18.73 -17.91
CA GLY A 121 12.31 19.45 -18.18
C GLY A 121 12.79 20.32 -17.02
N LYS A 122 12.47 19.94 -15.79
CA LYS A 122 12.82 20.67 -14.56
C LYS A 122 13.71 19.80 -13.68
N ASP A 123 14.65 20.45 -12.98
CA ASP A 123 15.38 19.80 -11.89
C ASP A 123 14.54 19.84 -10.62
N TYR A 124 14.56 18.75 -9.87
CA TYR A 124 13.85 18.67 -8.61
C TYR A 124 14.73 18.05 -7.52
N MET A 125 14.79 18.73 -6.39
CA MET A 125 15.32 18.17 -5.14
C MET A 125 14.24 18.28 -4.07
N LEU A 126 13.96 17.18 -3.40
CA LEU A 126 13.05 17.15 -2.26
C LEU A 126 13.63 18.02 -1.14
N LYS A 127 13.00 19.15 -0.84
CA LYS A 127 13.45 20.11 0.17
C LYS A 127 12.68 20.02 1.47
N GLU A 128 11.47 19.48 1.40
CA GLU A 128 10.56 19.41 2.55
C GLU A 128 10.42 17.96 3.01
N ALA A 129 10.28 17.77 4.31
CA ALA A 129 9.98 16.44 4.87
C ALA A 129 8.54 16.05 4.53
N VAL A 130 8.35 14.81 4.13
CA VAL A 130 6.99 14.26 3.94
C VAL A 130 6.29 14.29 5.30
N PRO A 131 5.11 14.91 5.42
CA PRO A 131 4.40 14.99 6.69
C PRO A 131 3.95 13.59 7.14
N GLU A 132 4.01 13.34 8.45
CA GLU A 132 3.60 12.04 9.01
C GLU A 132 2.08 11.89 9.11
N LYS A 133 1.36 12.99 9.16
CA LYS A 133 -0.11 13.01 9.33
C LYS A 133 -0.76 14.04 8.42
N THR A 134 -1.93 13.69 7.94
CA THR A 134 -2.82 14.60 7.23
C THR A 134 -4.23 14.52 7.81
N TYR A 135 -5.05 15.50 7.49
CA TYR A 135 -6.44 15.54 7.92
C TYR A 135 -7.33 15.04 6.78
N PHE A 136 -8.13 14.03 7.09
CA PHE A 136 -9.23 13.62 6.22
C PHE A 136 -10.36 14.65 6.25
N ASP A 137 -11.08 14.79 5.14
CA ASP A 137 -12.37 15.48 5.15
C ASP A 137 -13.27 14.80 6.21
N PRO A 138 -13.79 15.56 7.19
CA PRO A 138 -14.57 15.00 8.31
C PRO A 138 -15.71 14.07 7.89
N LYS A 139 -16.28 14.27 6.70
CA LYS A 139 -17.35 13.41 6.18
C LYS A 139 -16.91 11.98 5.86
N PHE A 140 -15.61 11.76 5.64
CA PHE A 140 -15.03 10.43 5.41
C PHE A 140 -14.34 9.86 6.64
N ALA A 141 -14.22 10.64 7.72
CA ALA A 141 -13.60 10.21 8.94
C ALA A 141 -14.50 9.17 9.65
N ARG A 142 -13.89 8.05 10.05
CA ARG A 142 -14.58 7.07 10.86
C ARG A 142 -14.77 7.60 12.28
N THR A 143 -16.01 7.62 12.75
CA THR A 143 -16.37 8.05 14.10
C THR A 143 -16.60 6.88 15.06
N SER A 144 -16.82 5.67 14.55
CA SER A 144 -17.07 4.47 15.36
C SER A 144 -15.76 3.76 15.70
N GLU A 145 -15.72 3.14 16.88
CA GLU A 145 -14.63 2.24 17.27
C GLU A 145 -14.64 0.96 16.42
N PHE A 146 -13.48 0.29 16.34
CA PHE A 146 -13.33 -0.98 15.63
C PHE A 146 -12.17 -1.79 16.24
N LEU A 147 -12.14 -3.09 15.98
CA LEU A 147 -11.16 -4.04 16.53
C LEU A 147 -11.07 -3.97 18.06
N GLN A 148 -12.25 -4.01 18.71
CA GLN A 148 -12.35 -3.86 20.16
C GLN A 148 -12.04 -5.14 20.92
N GLU A 149 -12.07 -6.30 20.27
CA GLU A 149 -11.80 -7.60 20.86
C GLU A 149 -10.35 -7.70 21.34
N ASP A 150 -10.18 -8.42 22.41
CA ASP A 150 -8.88 -8.64 23.10
C ASP A 150 -7.76 -9.12 22.17
N VAL A 151 -8.11 -9.91 21.15
CA VAL A 151 -7.13 -10.45 20.20
C VAL A 151 -6.40 -9.34 19.43
N PHE A 152 -7.04 -8.22 19.18
CA PHE A 152 -6.46 -7.07 18.48
C PHE A 152 -5.69 -6.11 19.42
N LYS A 153 -5.59 -6.45 20.70
CA LYS A 153 -4.91 -5.63 21.74
C LYS A 153 -3.70 -6.32 22.37
N LYS A 154 -3.38 -7.57 21.96
CA LYS A 154 -2.42 -8.40 22.71
C LYS A 154 -1.17 -8.84 21.95
N TYR A 155 -1.18 -8.90 20.63
CA TYR A 155 -0.13 -9.58 19.87
C TYR A 155 0.61 -8.63 18.92
N HIS A 156 1.20 -7.58 19.48
CA HIS A 156 1.83 -6.49 18.72
C HIS A 156 3.35 -6.62 18.55
N THR A 157 3.94 -7.71 19.07
CA THR A 157 5.35 -8.05 18.86
C THR A 157 5.51 -9.33 18.06
N GLU A 158 6.63 -9.48 17.36
CA GLU A 158 6.93 -10.69 16.57
C GLU A 158 6.82 -11.95 17.43
N THR A 159 7.41 -11.94 18.63
CA THR A 159 7.40 -13.09 19.53
C THR A 159 5.98 -13.45 19.99
N GLU A 160 5.17 -12.48 20.34
CA GLU A 160 3.79 -12.71 20.77
C GLU A 160 2.93 -13.24 19.63
N LEU A 161 3.06 -12.66 18.43
CA LEU A 161 2.34 -13.12 17.25
C LEU A 161 2.74 -14.56 16.88
N MET A 162 4.03 -14.89 16.87
CA MET A 162 4.53 -16.24 16.60
C MET A 162 3.99 -17.27 17.60
N ARG A 163 3.98 -16.95 18.89
CA ARG A 163 3.39 -17.78 19.93
C ARG A 163 1.88 -17.96 19.74
N TYR A 164 1.20 -16.89 19.32
CA TYR A 164 -0.24 -16.94 19.03
C TYR A 164 -0.54 -17.85 17.85
N ILE A 165 0.20 -17.73 16.74
CA ILE A 165 0.08 -18.60 15.56
C ILE A 165 0.32 -20.05 15.94
N THR A 166 1.39 -20.34 16.70
CA THR A 166 1.70 -21.69 17.18
C THR A 166 0.57 -22.26 18.05
N ARG A 167 0.00 -21.45 18.94
CA ARG A 167 -1.14 -21.85 19.78
C ARG A 167 -2.38 -22.17 18.94
N LEU A 168 -2.65 -21.40 17.88
CA LEU A 168 -3.74 -21.69 16.96
C LEU A 168 -3.48 -22.98 16.18
N GLY A 169 -2.26 -23.18 15.70
CA GLY A 169 -1.86 -24.40 14.99
C GLY A 169 -2.01 -25.69 15.84
N ARG A 170 -1.86 -25.57 17.17
CA ARG A 170 -2.06 -26.71 18.10
C ARG A 170 -3.53 -27.08 18.35
N LYS A 171 -4.47 -26.27 17.90
CA LYS A 171 -5.92 -26.60 18.03
C LYS A 171 -6.40 -27.61 17.01
N ASP A 172 -5.64 -27.86 15.98
CA ASP A 172 -5.91 -28.83 14.93
C ASP A 172 -4.59 -29.45 14.43
N VAL A 173 -4.65 -30.38 13.51
CA VAL A 173 -3.47 -31.04 12.92
C VAL A 173 -2.74 -30.07 12.02
N SER A 174 -1.56 -29.63 12.46
CA SER A 174 -0.69 -28.77 11.65
C SER A 174 0.16 -29.59 10.67
N LEU A 175 0.75 -28.91 9.66
CA LEU A 175 1.67 -29.55 8.71
C LEU A 175 2.89 -30.16 9.39
N ALA A 176 3.36 -29.58 10.50
CA ALA A 176 4.49 -30.09 11.28
C ALA A 176 4.15 -31.36 12.07
N GLN A 177 2.88 -31.63 12.34
CA GLN A 177 2.40 -32.76 13.13
C GLN A 177 1.71 -33.85 12.29
N SER A 178 1.37 -33.55 11.04
CA SER A 178 0.69 -34.48 10.15
C SER A 178 1.66 -35.48 9.54
N MET A 179 1.34 -36.74 9.62
CA MET A 179 2.10 -37.83 8.97
C MET A 179 1.75 -37.98 7.48
N ILE A 180 0.65 -37.40 7.03
CA ILE A 180 0.16 -37.51 5.64
C ILE A 180 0.40 -36.18 4.92
N SER A 181 1.06 -36.25 3.77
CA SER A 181 1.13 -35.11 2.85
C SER A 181 -0.23 -34.88 2.22
N LEU A 182 -0.86 -33.75 2.50
CA LEU A 182 -2.12 -33.36 1.89
C LEU A 182 -1.86 -32.78 0.50
N GLY A 183 -2.05 -33.58 -0.56
CA GLY A 183 -2.01 -33.11 -1.94
C GLY A 183 -0.72 -32.40 -2.33
N SER A 184 -0.82 -31.20 -2.86
CA SER A 184 0.31 -30.36 -3.31
C SER A 184 1.00 -29.57 -2.20
N CYS A 185 1.07 -30.07 -0.98
CA CYS A 185 1.70 -29.38 0.13
C CYS A 185 3.23 -29.45 0.03
N THR A 186 3.82 -28.51 -0.71
CA THR A 186 5.27 -28.42 -0.92
C THR A 186 6.03 -27.85 0.26
N MET A 187 5.34 -27.23 1.22
CA MET A 187 5.91 -26.56 2.39
C MET A 187 5.83 -27.39 3.68
N LYS A 188 5.56 -28.68 3.57
CA LYS A 188 5.59 -29.56 4.74
C LYS A 188 7.04 -29.82 5.16
N LEU A 189 7.35 -29.45 6.38
CA LEU A 189 8.63 -29.68 7.05
C LEU A 189 8.65 -31.07 7.73
#